data_2838bdfa2f3578f81e951b1778b1411a
#
_entry.id   2838bdfa2f3578f81e951b1778b1411a
#
_cell.length_a   1.000
_cell.length_b   1.000
_cell.length_c   1.000
_cell.angle_alpha   90.00
_cell.angle_beta   90.00
_cell.angle_gamma   90.00
#
_symmetry.space_group_name_H-M   'P 1'
#
loop_
_entity.id
_entity.type
_entity.pdbx_description
1 polymer ?
#
loop_
_entity_poly.entity_id
_entity_poly.type
_entity_poly.pdbx_seq_one_letter_code
_entity_poly.pdbx_strand_id
1 'polypeptide(L)'
;MSYADQLFIKNCKDILENGVWDTDHEVRPVWEDGTPAHTIKNFGVVNRYDLAKEFPVITLRRTYFKSAVDELLWIWQKKSNNVHDLKSHIWDSWADETGSIGKAYGYQLGVKHHYKEGDFDQVDRILYDLKHNPLSRRIMSNIYNHHDLCEMHLYPCAYSMTFNVSGDTLNGILNQRSQDMLTANSWNVCQYAVLMHMFAQASGLKVGELVHVIADAHIYDRHIPMVEELLKKEPLPGPTLWVDPEVKDFYQFTTDSFKLENYQYHTFEYKVPVAI
;
A
#
# COMPACT_ATOMS: atom_id res chain seq x y z
N MET A 1 1.62 -8.84 21.10
CA MET A 1 1.01 -9.50 19.90
C MET A 1 0.68 -8.39 18.92
N SER A 2 1.26 -8.45 17.73
CA SER A 2 1.03 -7.43 16.67
C SER A 2 -0.45 -7.35 16.29
N TYR A 3 -0.98 -6.14 16.22
CA TYR A 3 -2.36 -5.92 15.80
C TYR A 3 -2.54 -6.16 14.28
N ALA A 4 -1.50 -5.87 13.50
CA ALA A 4 -1.50 -6.17 12.06
C ALA A 4 -1.64 -7.68 11.80
N ASP A 5 -0.96 -8.52 12.60
CA ASP A 5 -1.13 -9.97 12.50
C ASP A 5 -2.53 -10.43 12.87
N GLN A 6 -3.13 -9.84 13.93
CA GLN A 6 -4.49 -10.19 14.34
C GLN A 6 -5.50 -9.91 13.21
N LEU A 7 -5.37 -8.75 12.55
CA LEU A 7 -6.23 -8.40 11.41
C LEU A 7 -5.97 -9.30 10.20
N PHE A 8 -4.70 -9.59 9.88
CA PHE A 8 -4.34 -10.50 8.80
C PHE A 8 -4.91 -11.90 9.02
N ILE A 9 -4.71 -12.47 10.21
CA ILE A 9 -5.23 -13.79 10.58
C ILE A 9 -6.77 -13.81 10.51
N LYS A 10 -7.43 -12.81 11.08
CA LYS A 10 -8.89 -12.69 11.03
C LYS A 10 -9.40 -12.68 9.59
N ASN A 11 -8.82 -11.81 8.75
CA ASN A 11 -9.27 -11.65 7.37
C ASN A 11 -9.00 -12.91 6.53
N CYS A 12 -7.81 -13.52 6.67
CA CYS A 12 -7.50 -14.75 5.93
C CYS A 12 -8.38 -15.92 6.36
N LYS A 13 -8.66 -16.09 7.66
CA LYS A 13 -9.59 -17.12 8.13
C LYS A 13 -10.99 -16.89 7.58
N ASP A 14 -11.50 -15.67 7.64
CA ASP A 14 -12.81 -15.33 7.12
C ASP A 14 -12.90 -15.57 5.61
N ILE A 15 -11.87 -15.23 4.83
CA ILE A 15 -11.81 -15.53 3.39
C ILE A 15 -11.85 -17.04 3.15
N LEU A 16 -11.04 -17.82 3.87
CA LEU A 16 -10.97 -19.29 3.68
C LEU A 16 -12.25 -20.00 4.09
N GLU A 17 -12.96 -19.52 5.12
CA GLU A 17 -14.16 -20.11 5.67
C GLU A 17 -15.45 -19.67 4.96
N ASN A 18 -15.54 -18.40 4.58
CA ASN A 18 -16.77 -17.75 4.12
C ASN A 18 -16.65 -17.12 2.72
N GLY A 19 -15.46 -17.13 2.13
CA GLY A 19 -15.20 -16.49 0.84
C GLY A 19 -15.88 -17.19 -0.33
N VAL A 20 -16.01 -16.45 -1.42
CA VAL A 20 -16.60 -16.92 -2.67
C VAL A 20 -15.50 -17.14 -3.71
N TRP A 21 -15.51 -18.30 -4.35
CA TRP A 21 -14.64 -18.65 -5.46
C TRP A 21 -15.11 -18.02 -6.77
N ASP A 22 -14.15 -17.70 -7.66
CA ASP A 22 -14.40 -17.22 -9.02
C ASP A 22 -14.24 -18.30 -10.10
N THR A 23 -14.22 -19.59 -9.70
CA THR A 23 -13.96 -20.73 -10.58
C THR A 23 -15.00 -20.93 -11.69
N ASP A 24 -16.19 -20.34 -11.56
CA ASP A 24 -17.27 -20.41 -12.55
C ASP A 24 -17.13 -19.34 -13.66
N HIS A 25 -16.08 -18.52 -13.61
CA HIS A 25 -15.85 -17.43 -14.54
C HIS A 25 -14.45 -17.51 -15.16
N GLU A 26 -14.31 -16.95 -16.36
CA GLU A 26 -13.01 -16.68 -16.94
C GLU A 26 -12.29 -15.57 -16.14
N VAL A 27 -11.06 -15.83 -15.74
CA VAL A 27 -10.22 -14.88 -14.99
C VAL A 27 -9.07 -14.38 -15.86
N ARG A 28 -8.72 -13.11 -15.71
CA ARG A 28 -7.62 -12.50 -16.46
C ARG A 28 -6.23 -13.02 -16.03
N PRO A 29 -5.93 -13.12 -14.70
CA PRO A 29 -4.60 -13.49 -14.27
C PRO A 29 -4.31 -14.97 -14.54
N VAL A 30 -3.07 -15.23 -14.92
CA VAL A 30 -2.57 -16.60 -15.17
C VAL A 30 -1.29 -16.85 -14.36
N TRP A 31 -1.06 -18.10 -14.03
CA TRP A 31 0.21 -18.54 -13.47
C TRP A 31 1.28 -18.64 -14.55
N GLU A 32 2.56 -18.75 -14.14
CA GLU A 32 3.72 -18.90 -15.04
C GLU A 32 3.56 -20.05 -16.06
N ASP A 33 2.82 -21.10 -15.74
CA ASP A 33 2.52 -22.24 -16.61
C ASP A 33 1.32 -22.00 -17.55
N GLY A 34 0.74 -20.80 -17.54
CA GLY A 34 -0.40 -20.41 -18.36
C GLY A 34 -1.76 -20.89 -17.83
N THR A 35 -1.84 -21.55 -16.69
CA THR A 35 -3.11 -21.95 -16.10
C THR A 35 -3.81 -20.75 -15.45
N PRO A 36 -5.17 -20.69 -15.46
CA PRO A 36 -5.91 -19.62 -14.78
C PRO A 36 -5.57 -19.53 -13.29
N ALA A 37 -5.39 -18.33 -12.79
CA ALA A 37 -5.13 -18.07 -11.38
C ALA A 37 -6.43 -17.66 -10.69
N HIS A 38 -7.14 -18.65 -10.15
CA HIS A 38 -8.40 -18.44 -9.45
C HIS A 38 -8.21 -17.93 -8.02
N THR A 39 -9.22 -17.25 -7.51
CA THR A 39 -9.21 -16.67 -6.16
C THR A 39 -10.44 -17.08 -5.35
N ILE A 40 -10.24 -17.18 -4.03
CA ILE A 40 -11.30 -17.10 -3.04
C ILE A 40 -11.24 -15.73 -2.38
N LYS A 41 -12.39 -15.07 -2.20
CA LYS A 41 -12.43 -13.66 -1.81
C LYS A 41 -13.62 -13.27 -0.95
N ASN A 42 -13.41 -12.20 -0.17
CA ASN A 42 -14.45 -11.47 0.55
C ASN A 42 -14.57 -10.03 0.05
N PHE A 43 -15.79 -9.52 0.06
CA PHE A 43 -16.11 -8.15 -0.30
C PHE A 43 -16.16 -7.24 0.93
N GLY A 44 -15.57 -6.05 0.83
CA GLY A 44 -15.81 -4.97 1.78
C GLY A 44 -15.08 -5.10 3.12
N VAL A 45 -13.81 -5.54 3.11
CA VAL A 45 -12.98 -5.63 4.32
C VAL A 45 -12.50 -4.23 4.73
N VAL A 46 -12.62 -3.92 6.03
CA VAL A 46 -12.14 -2.66 6.60
C VAL A 46 -11.22 -2.95 7.79
N ASN A 47 -9.98 -2.50 7.69
CA ASN A 47 -8.98 -2.59 8.73
C ASN A 47 -8.65 -1.19 9.26
N ARG A 48 -8.36 -1.08 10.55
CA ARG A 48 -8.00 0.19 11.21
C ARG A 48 -6.68 0.01 11.96
N TYR A 49 -5.71 0.88 11.72
CA TYR A 49 -4.39 0.82 12.32
C TYR A 49 -4.09 2.13 13.05
N ASP A 50 -3.90 2.07 14.36
CA ASP A 50 -3.46 3.20 15.17
C ASP A 50 -1.93 3.33 15.07
N LEU A 51 -1.48 4.21 14.17
CA LEU A 51 -0.06 4.40 13.86
C LEU A 51 0.72 5.06 14.99
N ALA A 52 0.02 5.65 15.97
CA ALA A 52 0.67 6.19 17.16
C ALA A 52 1.06 5.11 18.18
N LYS A 53 0.47 3.90 18.08
CA LYS A 53 0.73 2.79 19.00
C LYS A 53 1.73 1.78 18.49
N GLU A 54 1.56 1.32 17.25
CA GLU A 54 2.47 0.37 16.63
C GLU A 54 2.52 0.58 15.12
N PHE A 55 3.60 0.13 14.49
CA PHE A 55 3.71 0.15 13.04
C PHE A 55 3.08 -1.12 12.44
N PRO A 56 2.15 -0.99 11.46
CA PRO A 56 1.34 -2.11 10.98
C PRO A 56 2.08 -2.99 9.96
N VAL A 57 3.01 -3.78 10.45
CA VAL A 57 3.70 -4.82 9.67
C VAL A 57 3.47 -6.19 10.28
N ILE A 58 3.24 -7.21 9.44
CA ILE A 58 3.08 -8.57 9.94
C ILE A 58 4.40 -9.15 10.45
N THR A 59 4.32 -9.99 11.48
CA THR A 59 5.44 -10.74 12.05
C THR A 59 5.44 -12.21 11.66
N LEU A 60 4.35 -12.70 11.08
CA LEU A 60 4.18 -14.11 10.64
C LEU A 60 5.17 -14.51 9.55
N ARG A 61 5.67 -13.56 8.79
CA ARG A 61 6.78 -13.67 7.85
C ARG A 61 7.47 -12.32 7.67
N ARG A 62 8.67 -12.35 7.09
CA ARG A 62 9.39 -11.12 6.78
C ARG A 62 8.63 -10.27 5.73
N THR A 63 8.47 -8.97 6.02
CA THR A 63 8.16 -7.95 5.03
C THR A 63 9.45 -7.18 4.71
N TYR A 64 9.78 -7.05 3.43
CA TYR A 64 11.00 -6.33 2.98
C TYR A 64 10.75 -4.82 3.04
N PHE A 65 10.74 -4.30 4.26
CA PHE A 65 10.35 -2.92 4.58
C PHE A 65 11.09 -1.87 3.75
N LYS A 66 12.43 -1.97 3.62
CA LYS A 66 13.20 -0.99 2.83
C LYS A 66 12.79 -0.97 1.36
N SER A 67 12.45 -2.11 0.77
CA SER A 67 11.97 -2.18 -0.61
C SER A 67 10.57 -1.61 -0.74
N ALA A 68 9.70 -1.83 0.24
CA ALA A 68 8.36 -1.22 0.27
C ALA A 68 8.44 0.31 0.38
N VAL A 69 9.37 0.84 1.18
CA VAL A 69 9.62 2.29 1.28
C VAL A 69 10.22 2.84 -0.03
N ASP A 70 11.18 2.16 -0.66
CA ASP A 70 11.77 2.61 -1.93
C ASP A 70 10.69 2.73 -3.03
N GLU A 71 9.78 1.75 -3.13
CA GLU A 71 8.64 1.81 -4.05
C GLU A 71 7.66 2.94 -3.69
N LEU A 72 7.36 3.15 -2.41
CA LEU A 72 6.54 4.27 -1.98
C LEU A 72 7.14 5.61 -2.43
N LEU A 73 8.45 5.81 -2.21
CA LEU A 73 9.15 7.03 -2.64
C LEU A 73 9.19 7.17 -4.16
N TRP A 74 9.31 6.06 -4.89
CA TRP A 74 9.23 6.04 -6.35
C TRP A 74 7.86 6.53 -6.84
N ILE A 75 6.76 6.05 -6.24
CA ILE A 75 5.39 6.44 -6.60
C ILE A 75 5.08 7.88 -6.16
N TRP A 76 5.29 8.21 -4.87
CA TRP A 76 4.75 9.42 -4.27
C TRP A 76 5.71 10.62 -4.28
N GLN A 77 7.00 10.38 -4.20
CA GLN A 77 8.00 11.45 -4.13
C GLN A 77 8.60 11.73 -5.51
N LYS A 78 9.11 10.70 -6.20
CA LYS A 78 9.64 10.84 -7.56
C LYS A 78 8.53 11.00 -8.60
N LYS A 79 7.32 10.52 -8.31
CA LYS A 79 6.17 10.53 -9.23
C LYS A 79 6.52 9.86 -10.56
N SER A 80 7.33 8.83 -10.49
CA SER A 80 7.86 8.13 -11.65
C SER A 80 6.94 6.97 -12.06
N ASN A 81 6.97 6.64 -13.33
CA ASN A 81 6.39 5.44 -13.93
C ASN A 81 7.45 4.59 -14.64
N ASN A 82 8.74 4.87 -14.41
CA ASN A 82 9.85 4.13 -15.01
C ASN A 82 10.53 3.25 -13.95
N VAL A 83 10.61 1.94 -14.21
CA VAL A 83 11.18 0.98 -13.26
C VAL A 83 12.69 1.14 -13.06
N HIS A 84 13.40 1.84 -13.95
CA HIS A 84 14.82 2.15 -13.76
C HIS A 84 15.08 3.13 -12.62
N ASP A 85 14.05 3.84 -12.14
CA ASP A 85 14.11 4.71 -10.96
C ASP A 85 13.89 3.96 -9.65
N LEU A 86 13.54 2.66 -9.72
CA LEU A 86 13.28 1.77 -8.60
C LEU A 86 14.44 0.79 -8.43
N LYS A 87 14.84 0.49 -7.19
CA LYS A 87 15.95 -0.44 -6.93
C LYS A 87 15.55 -1.92 -7.01
N SER A 88 14.27 -2.21 -6.80
CA SER A 88 13.75 -3.58 -6.85
C SER A 88 13.19 -3.92 -8.23
N HIS A 89 13.12 -5.20 -8.57
CA HIS A 89 12.64 -5.73 -9.84
C HIS A 89 11.18 -6.18 -9.80
N ILE A 90 10.42 -5.75 -8.78
CA ILE A 90 9.04 -6.23 -8.56
C ILE A 90 8.05 -5.74 -9.62
N TRP A 91 8.40 -4.70 -10.38
CA TRP A 91 7.58 -4.11 -11.44
C TRP A 91 8.01 -4.49 -12.86
N ASP A 92 9.10 -5.23 -13.04
CA ASP A 92 9.67 -5.54 -14.37
C ASP A 92 8.68 -6.25 -15.30
N SER A 93 7.80 -7.10 -14.75
CA SER A 93 6.78 -7.83 -15.53
C SER A 93 5.69 -6.93 -16.14
N TRP A 94 5.56 -5.69 -15.68
CA TRP A 94 4.59 -4.71 -16.19
C TRP A 94 5.25 -3.57 -16.97
N ALA A 95 6.58 -3.56 -17.06
CA ALA A 95 7.32 -2.55 -17.79
C ALA A 95 7.43 -2.91 -19.28
N ASP A 96 7.37 -1.89 -20.13
CA ASP A 96 7.70 -2.01 -21.56
C ASP A 96 9.23 -1.98 -21.80
N GLU A 97 9.63 -2.00 -23.05
CA GLU A 97 11.04 -1.98 -23.47
C GLU A 97 11.80 -0.73 -22.99
N THR A 98 11.10 0.35 -22.69
CA THR A 98 11.68 1.61 -22.18
C THR A 98 11.73 1.64 -20.66
N GLY A 99 11.21 0.62 -19.98
CA GLY A 99 11.07 0.57 -18.55
C GLY A 99 9.82 1.27 -18.01
N SER A 100 8.90 1.71 -18.87
CA SER A 100 7.69 2.40 -18.46
C SER A 100 6.56 1.41 -18.10
N ILE A 101 5.80 1.72 -17.05
CA ILE A 101 4.53 1.06 -16.71
C ILE A 101 3.30 1.82 -17.23
N GLY A 102 3.52 2.72 -18.19
CA GLY A 102 2.48 3.55 -18.77
C GLY A 102 2.06 4.71 -17.86
N LYS A 103 0.86 5.23 -18.05
CA LYS A 103 0.34 6.37 -17.26
C LYS A 103 -0.18 5.96 -15.87
N ALA A 104 0.44 4.96 -15.23
CA ALA A 104 0.01 4.40 -13.96
C ALA A 104 0.72 5.04 -12.76
N TYR A 105 0.14 4.88 -11.59
CA TYR A 105 0.69 5.21 -10.26
C TYR A 105 1.35 6.60 -10.17
N GLY A 106 2.68 6.66 -10.12
CA GLY A 106 3.44 7.91 -9.95
C GLY A 106 3.14 8.95 -11.02
N TYR A 107 2.93 8.50 -12.27
CA TYR A 107 2.52 9.39 -13.35
C TYR A 107 1.27 10.21 -12.99
N GLN A 108 0.22 9.54 -12.50
CA GLN A 108 -1.05 10.21 -12.13
C GLN A 108 -0.89 11.20 -10.97
N LEU A 109 0.02 10.92 -10.03
CA LEU A 109 0.33 11.85 -8.94
C LEU A 109 1.05 13.11 -9.43
N GLY A 110 1.89 12.98 -10.47
CA GLY A 110 2.69 14.06 -11.02
C GLY A 110 1.98 14.98 -12.02
N VAL A 111 0.78 14.60 -12.48
CA VAL A 111 0.00 15.45 -13.40
C VAL A 111 -0.40 16.75 -12.70
N LYS A 112 -0.09 17.89 -13.33
CA LYS A 112 -0.48 19.19 -12.81
C LYS A 112 -1.94 19.49 -13.10
N HIS A 113 -2.65 19.97 -12.08
CA HIS A 113 -4.04 20.38 -12.13
C HIS A 113 -4.15 21.86 -11.75
N HIS A 114 -5.09 22.56 -12.39
CA HIS A 114 -5.36 23.98 -12.11
C HIS A 114 -6.34 24.08 -10.93
N TYR A 115 -5.89 24.75 -9.86
CA TYR A 115 -6.70 25.08 -8.68
C TYR A 115 -6.83 26.60 -8.57
N LYS A 116 -7.72 27.07 -7.71
CA LYS A 116 -7.90 28.51 -7.46
C LYS A 116 -6.62 29.17 -6.94
N GLU A 117 -5.82 28.43 -6.18
CA GLU A 117 -4.57 28.88 -5.54
C GLU A 117 -3.34 28.73 -6.43
N GLY A 118 -3.44 28.06 -7.59
CA GLY A 118 -2.35 27.83 -8.54
C GLY A 118 -2.35 26.43 -9.12
N ASP A 119 -1.27 26.09 -9.83
CA ASP A 119 -1.10 24.78 -10.44
C ASP A 119 -0.31 23.84 -9.53
N PHE A 120 -0.93 22.75 -9.11
CA PHE A 120 -0.36 21.73 -8.25
C PHE A 120 -0.53 20.36 -8.88
N ASP A 121 0.41 19.47 -8.64
CA ASP A 121 0.11 18.04 -8.70
C ASP A 121 -0.57 17.57 -7.41
N GLN A 122 -1.00 16.30 -7.38
CA GLN A 122 -1.80 15.82 -6.26
C GLN A 122 -1.03 15.82 -4.93
N VAL A 123 0.27 15.53 -4.95
CA VAL A 123 1.10 15.49 -3.73
C VAL A 123 1.33 16.90 -3.20
N ASP A 124 1.72 17.85 -4.07
CA ASP A 124 1.91 19.24 -3.71
C ASP A 124 0.61 19.87 -3.20
N ARG A 125 -0.53 19.51 -3.80
CA ARG A 125 -1.86 19.95 -3.34
C ARG A 125 -2.18 19.46 -1.93
N ILE A 126 -1.91 18.18 -1.63
CA ILE A 126 -2.11 17.63 -0.28
C ILE A 126 -1.23 18.38 0.73
N LEU A 127 0.06 18.57 0.43
CA LEU A 127 0.98 19.30 1.30
C LEU A 127 0.52 20.75 1.53
N TYR A 128 0.06 21.43 0.48
CA TYR A 128 -0.49 22.77 0.57
C TYR A 128 -1.70 22.82 1.52
N ASP A 129 -2.67 21.93 1.30
CA ASP A 129 -3.90 21.91 2.10
C ASP A 129 -3.63 21.53 3.56
N LEU A 130 -2.76 20.54 3.84
CA LEU A 130 -2.38 20.19 5.21
C LEU A 130 -1.71 21.33 5.98
N LYS A 131 -0.98 22.22 5.29
CA LYS A 131 -0.30 23.36 5.91
C LYS A 131 -1.20 24.60 6.04
N HIS A 132 -2.05 24.86 5.04
CA HIS A 132 -2.80 26.10 4.94
C HIS A 132 -4.31 25.96 5.22
N ASN A 133 -4.85 24.75 5.06
CA ASN A 133 -6.26 24.48 5.23
C ASN A 133 -6.52 23.06 5.82
N PRO A 134 -5.90 22.73 6.96
CA PRO A 134 -5.90 21.37 7.50
C PRO A 134 -7.28 20.81 7.82
N LEU A 135 -8.28 21.67 8.08
CA LEU A 135 -9.66 21.26 8.36
C LEU A 135 -10.48 21.01 7.09
N SER A 136 -9.88 21.12 5.91
CA SER A 136 -10.56 20.84 4.65
C SER A 136 -10.96 19.35 4.57
N ARG A 137 -12.20 19.12 4.11
CA ARG A 137 -12.71 17.77 3.81
C ARG A 137 -12.43 17.32 2.37
N ARG A 138 -11.52 18.03 1.67
CA ARG A 138 -11.19 17.83 0.25
C ARG A 138 -9.74 17.42 0.03
N ILE A 139 -9.04 17.03 1.10
CA ILE A 139 -7.62 16.62 1.03
C ILE A 139 -7.60 15.16 0.61
N MET A 140 -7.34 14.91 -0.66
CA MET A 140 -7.34 13.55 -1.20
C MET A 140 -6.49 13.44 -2.46
N SER A 141 -6.10 12.21 -2.76
CA SER A 141 -5.54 11.81 -4.05
C SER A 141 -6.41 10.74 -4.70
N ASN A 142 -6.40 10.69 -6.03
CA ASN A 142 -7.00 9.63 -6.81
C ASN A 142 -6.16 9.39 -8.06
N ILE A 143 -5.66 8.16 -8.20
CA ILE A 143 -4.80 7.76 -9.32
C ILE A 143 -5.51 6.82 -10.30
N TYR A 144 -6.78 6.49 -10.07
CA TYR A 144 -7.60 5.73 -11.00
C TYR A 144 -8.30 6.68 -11.98
N ASN A 145 -7.59 7.02 -13.05
CA ASN A 145 -8.07 7.97 -14.05
C ASN A 145 -8.62 7.22 -15.27
N HIS A 146 -9.94 7.24 -15.45
CA HIS A 146 -10.61 6.53 -16.54
C HIS A 146 -10.14 6.97 -17.94
N HIS A 147 -9.70 8.22 -18.08
CA HIS A 147 -9.18 8.73 -19.36
C HIS A 147 -7.89 8.03 -19.79
N ASP A 148 -7.05 7.65 -18.83
CA ASP A 148 -5.72 7.10 -19.09
C ASP A 148 -5.63 5.57 -18.88
N LEU A 149 -6.74 4.88 -18.52
CA LEU A 149 -6.69 3.44 -18.21
C LEU A 149 -6.10 2.59 -19.32
N CYS A 150 -6.42 2.90 -20.59
CA CYS A 150 -5.90 2.14 -21.74
C CYS A 150 -4.38 2.28 -21.95
N GLU A 151 -3.77 3.29 -21.31
CA GLU A 151 -2.33 3.54 -21.34
C GLU A 151 -1.63 3.09 -20.04
N MET A 152 -2.35 2.43 -19.12
CA MET A 152 -1.80 1.85 -17.90
C MET A 152 -1.52 0.36 -18.09
N HIS A 153 -0.31 -0.10 -17.85
CA HIS A 153 0.03 -1.52 -17.95
C HIS A 153 -0.51 -2.32 -16.77
N LEU A 154 -0.70 -1.66 -15.62
CA LEU A 154 -1.42 -2.21 -14.47
C LEU A 154 -2.32 -1.13 -13.85
N TYR A 155 -3.61 -1.43 -13.76
CA TYR A 155 -4.56 -0.52 -13.12
C TYR A 155 -4.31 -0.44 -11.61
N PRO A 156 -4.28 0.78 -11.02
CA PRO A 156 -3.98 0.95 -9.61
C PRO A 156 -4.90 0.13 -8.69
N CYS A 157 -4.31 -0.71 -7.84
CA CYS A 157 -5.03 -1.45 -6.80
C CYS A 157 -5.36 -0.55 -5.62
N ALA A 158 -4.35 0.07 -5.02
CA ALA A 158 -4.47 1.15 -4.04
C ALA A 158 -4.64 2.46 -4.80
N TYR A 159 -5.87 2.93 -4.95
CA TYR A 159 -6.18 3.94 -5.95
C TYR A 159 -6.50 5.32 -5.39
N SER A 160 -6.81 5.45 -4.11
CA SER A 160 -7.16 6.74 -3.51
C SER A 160 -6.79 6.80 -2.04
N MET A 161 -6.30 7.97 -1.62
CA MET A 161 -6.10 8.35 -0.22
C MET A 161 -6.95 9.56 0.11
N THR A 162 -7.67 9.51 1.22
CA THR A 162 -8.37 10.67 1.80
C THR A 162 -7.76 10.99 3.14
N PHE A 163 -7.44 12.26 3.37
CA PHE A 163 -6.82 12.73 4.62
C PHE A 163 -7.81 13.59 5.42
N ASN A 164 -7.74 13.48 6.73
CA ASN A 164 -8.52 14.27 7.67
C ASN A 164 -7.68 14.65 8.89
N VAL A 165 -7.72 15.90 9.29
CA VAL A 165 -7.05 16.39 10.49
C VAL A 165 -8.07 16.58 11.60
N SER A 166 -7.84 15.91 12.74
CA SER A 166 -8.64 16.05 13.96
C SER A 166 -7.76 16.62 15.07
N GLY A 167 -8.00 17.88 15.45
CA GLY A 167 -7.08 18.61 16.32
C GLY A 167 -5.74 18.84 15.63
N ASP A 168 -4.67 18.22 16.13
CA ASP A 168 -3.33 18.23 15.57
C ASP A 168 -2.92 16.87 14.95
N THR A 169 -3.88 15.96 14.74
CA THR A 169 -3.64 14.58 14.36
C THR A 169 -4.15 14.31 12.95
N LEU A 170 -3.26 13.80 12.09
CA LEU A 170 -3.56 13.40 10.72
C LEU A 170 -4.05 11.95 10.67
N ASN A 171 -5.27 11.76 10.18
CA ASN A 171 -5.86 10.45 9.88
C ASN A 171 -5.97 10.26 8.36
N GLY A 172 -5.97 9.01 7.90
CA GLY A 172 -6.08 8.69 6.49
C GLY A 172 -6.96 7.49 6.20
N ILE A 173 -7.63 7.52 5.04
CA ILE A 173 -8.35 6.36 4.49
C ILE A 173 -7.70 5.97 3.18
N LEU A 174 -7.17 4.75 3.13
CA LEU A 174 -6.72 4.10 1.91
C LEU A 174 -7.88 3.32 1.31
N ASN A 175 -8.26 3.63 0.08
CA ASN A 175 -9.20 2.83 -0.70
C ASN A 175 -8.44 1.94 -1.68
N GLN A 176 -8.70 0.65 -1.59
CA GLN A 176 -8.09 -0.38 -2.43
C GLN A 176 -9.16 -1.23 -3.09
N ARG A 177 -9.13 -1.34 -4.42
CA ARG A 177 -10.13 -2.11 -5.18
C ARG A 177 -9.86 -3.61 -5.17
N SER A 178 -8.61 -4.00 -4.96
CA SER A 178 -8.14 -5.39 -5.07
C SER A 178 -6.91 -5.59 -4.19
N GLN A 179 -6.90 -6.64 -3.37
CA GLN A 179 -5.84 -6.92 -2.41
C GLN A 179 -5.52 -8.41 -2.35
N ASP A 180 -4.39 -8.82 -2.91
CA ASP A 180 -3.80 -10.13 -2.62
C ASP A 180 -3.30 -10.15 -1.16
N MET A 181 -3.90 -11.01 -0.36
CA MET A 181 -3.62 -11.08 1.08
C MET A 181 -2.20 -11.59 1.35
N LEU A 182 -1.70 -12.54 0.54
CA LEU A 182 -0.38 -13.10 0.78
C LEU A 182 0.74 -12.16 0.30
N THR A 183 0.69 -11.67 -0.94
CA THR A 183 1.82 -10.95 -1.54
C THR A 183 1.80 -9.46 -1.23
N ALA A 184 0.64 -8.83 -1.27
CA ALA A 184 0.52 -7.37 -1.29
C ALA A 184 0.02 -6.74 0.03
N ASN A 185 -0.74 -7.47 0.89
CA ASN A 185 -1.38 -6.85 2.05
C ASN A 185 -0.38 -6.13 2.96
N SER A 186 0.59 -6.84 3.54
CA SER A 186 1.56 -6.23 4.44
C SER A 186 2.43 -5.18 3.76
N TRP A 187 2.72 -5.36 2.48
CA TRP A 187 3.49 -4.43 1.67
C TRP A 187 2.78 -3.08 1.53
N ASN A 188 1.54 -3.09 1.05
CA ASN A 188 0.77 -1.86 0.86
C ASN A 188 0.46 -1.17 2.20
N VAL A 189 0.09 -1.92 3.24
CA VAL A 189 -0.16 -1.33 4.57
C VAL A 189 1.09 -0.63 5.11
N CYS A 190 2.29 -1.23 4.98
CA CYS A 190 3.54 -0.59 5.35
C CYS A 190 3.79 0.71 4.57
N GLN A 191 3.58 0.68 3.24
CA GLN A 191 3.77 1.85 2.40
C GLN A 191 2.89 3.02 2.84
N TYR A 192 1.60 2.78 2.96
CA TYR A 192 0.67 3.85 3.30
C TYR A 192 0.77 4.31 4.76
N ALA A 193 1.22 3.44 5.68
CA ALA A 193 1.60 3.85 7.03
C ALA A 193 2.80 4.80 7.02
N VAL A 194 3.87 4.49 6.27
CA VAL A 194 5.02 5.40 6.08
C VAL A 194 4.56 6.71 5.44
N LEU A 195 3.71 6.67 4.42
CA LEU A 195 3.17 7.87 3.76
C LEU A 195 2.45 8.79 4.76
N MET A 196 1.66 8.22 5.68
CA MET A 196 1.00 8.98 6.74
C MET A 196 2.00 9.69 7.64
N HIS A 197 3.09 9.02 8.04
CA HIS A 197 4.17 9.64 8.81
C HIS A 197 4.87 10.75 8.04
N MET A 198 5.13 10.56 6.73
CA MET A 198 5.76 11.58 5.88
C MET A 198 4.91 12.85 5.81
N PHE A 199 3.62 12.73 5.50
CA PHE A 199 2.71 13.88 5.44
C PHE A 199 2.52 14.54 6.79
N ALA A 200 2.38 13.77 7.87
CA ALA A 200 2.24 14.30 9.22
C ALA A 200 3.48 15.13 9.60
N GLN A 201 4.68 14.57 9.48
CA GLN A 201 5.92 15.24 9.83
C GLN A 201 6.18 16.47 8.97
N ALA A 202 5.99 16.38 7.63
CA ALA A 202 6.21 17.51 6.71
C ALA A 202 5.20 18.65 6.91
N SER A 203 4.06 18.38 7.55
CA SER A 203 3.03 19.37 7.85
C SER A 203 2.97 19.79 9.31
N GLY A 204 3.88 19.27 10.16
CA GLY A 204 3.91 19.59 11.60
C GLY A 204 2.74 19.00 12.39
N LEU A 205 2.14 17.92 11.89
CA LEU A 205 1.04 17.20 12.51
C LEU A 205 1.54 15.93 13.21
N LYS A 206 0.73 15.40 14.13
CA LYS A 206 0.91 14.06 14.68
C LYS A 206 0.29 13.03 13.74
N VAL A 207 0.90 11.85 13.67
CA VAL A 207 0.29 10.74 12.95
C VAL A 207 -0.83 10.12 13.79
N GLY A 208 -1.94 9.77 13.14
CA GLY A 208 -3.11 9.14 13.76
C GLY A 208 -3.42 7.76 13.20
N GLU A 209 -4.62 7.59 12.72
CA GLU A 209 -5.14 6.31 12.25
C GLU A 209 -5.05 6.18 10.73
N LEU A 210 -4.64 5.00 10.26
CA LEU A 210 -4.82 4.56 8.88
C LEU A 210 -5.99 3.58 8.82
N VAL A 211 -7.05 3.95 8.09
CA VAL A 211 -8.16 3.06 7.74
C VAL A 211 -7.92 2.50 6.35
N HIS A 212 -7.86 1.18 6.22
CA HIS A 212 -7.67 0.48 4.95
C HIS A 212 -8.99 -0.18 4.54
N VAL A 213 -9.60 0.34 3.47
CA VAL A 213 -10.86 -0.14 2.90
C VAL A 213 -10.53 -0.96 1.65
N ILE A 214 -10.90 -2.22 1.64
CA ILE A 214 -10.61 -3.18 0.58
C ILE A 214 -11.91 -3.67 -0.02
N ALA A 215 -12.15 -3.43 -1.30
CA ALA A 215 -13.35 -3.91 -1.98
C ALA A 215 -13.28 -5.42 -2.23
N ASP A 216 -12.14 -5.92 -2.71
CA ASP A 216 -11.91 -7.33 -3.04
C ASP A 216 -10.64 -7.80 -2.31
N ALA A 217 -10.82 -8.49 -1.17
CA ALA A 217 -9.74 -9.11 -0.41
C ALA A 217 -9.70 -10.60 -0.76
N HIS A 218 -8.60 -11.06 -1.38
CA HIS A 218 -8.54 -12.40 -1.94
C HIS A 218 -7.25 -13.17 -1.62
N ILE A 219 -7.37 -14.50 -1.73
CA ILE A 219 -6.27 -15.43 -1.67
C ILE A 219 -6.32 -16.25 -2.97
N TYR A 220 -5.22 -16.28 -3.71
CA TYR A 220 -5.09 -17.13 -4.89
C TYR A 220 -5.06 -18.62 -4.52
N ASP A 221 -5.55 -19.48 -5.39
CA ASP A 221 -5.61 -20.93 -5.21
C ASP A 221 -4.26 -21.54 -4.78
N ARG A 222 -3.17 -21.19 -5.45
CA ARG A 222 -1.81 -21.65 -5.12
C ARG A 222 -1.22 -21.02 -3.86
N HIS A 223 -1.83 -19.96 -3.35
CA HIS A 223 -1.40 -19.30 -2.11
C HIS A 223 -2.02 -19.94 -0.86
N ILE A 224 -3.10 -20.70 -0.98
CA ILE A 224 -3.84 -21.24 0.17
C ILE A 224 -2.93 -22.03 1.12
N PRO A 225 -2.13 -23.01 0.69
CA PRO A 225 -1.27 -23.77 1.60
C PRO A 225 -0.27 -22.88 2.36
N MET A 226 0.20 -21.81 1.71
CA MET A 226 1.13 -20.86 2.29
C MET A 226 0.46 -19.97 3.34
N VAL A 227 -0.77 -19.52 3.08
CA VAL A 227 -1.58 -18.76 4.04
C VAL A 227 -1.91 -19.65 5.24
N GLU A 228 -2.34 -20.89 5.05
CA GLU A 228 -2.61 -21.85 6.12
C GLU A 228 -1.39 -22.09 7.02
N GLU A 229 -0.19 -22.10 6.44
CA GLU A 229 1.06 -22.19 7.21
C GLU A 229 1.30 -20.94 8.05
N LEU A 230 1.04 -19.75 7.51
CA LEU A 230 1.13 -18.50 8.27
C LEU A 230 0.13 -18.46 9.42
N LEU A 231 -1.10 -18.99 9.21
CA LEU A 231 -2.15 -19.00 10.23
C LEU A 231 -1.86 -19.92 11.43
N LYS A 232 -0.86 -20.82 11.33
CA LYS A 232 -0.40 -21.68 12.45
C LYS A 232 0.62 -20.97 13.35
N LYS A 233 1.18 -19.84 12.92
CA LYS A 233 2.23 -19.13 13.65
C LYS A 233 1.65 -18.19 14.70
N GLU A 234 2.33 -18.11 15.83
CA GLU A 234 1.96 -17.17 16.89
C GLU A 234 2.47 -15.76 16.55
N PRO A 235 1.60 -14.73 16.56
CA PRO A 235 2.04 -13.35 16.36
C PRO A 235 3.08 -12.90 17.39
N LEU A 236 4.14 -12.25 16.90
CA LEU A 236 5.14 -11.62 17.74
C LEU A 236 4.70 -10.19 18.14
N PRO A 237 5.42 -9.50 19.04
CA PRO A 237 5.15 -8.10 19.34
C PRO A 237 5.25 -7.21 18.11
N GLY A 238 4.32 -6.26 17.96
CA GLY A 238 4.36 -5.25 16.91
C GLY A 238 5.56 -4.31 17.06
N PRO A 239 6.25 -3.94 15.96
CA PRO A 239 7.34 -2.98 16.01
C PRO A 239 6.83 -1.55 16.10
N THR A 240 7.75 -0.62 16.40
CA THR A 240 7.55 0.82 16.25
C THR A 240 8.32 1.34 15.03
N LEU A 241 7.91 2.49 14.51
CA LEU A 241 8.61 3.18 13.44
C LEU A 241 9.37 4.37 14.02
N TRP A 242 10.68 4.37 13.85
CA TRP A 242 11.49 5.56 13.98
C TRP A 242 11.53 6.31 12.64
N VAL A 243 11.24 7.60 12.67
CA VAL A 243 11.35 8.51 11.52
C VAL A 243 12.40 9.55 11.86
N ASP A 244 13.32 9.83 10.94
CA ASP A 244 14.36 10.82 11.14
C ASP A 244 13.75 12.20 11.45
N PRO A 245 13.93 12.73 12.68
CA PRO A 245 13.29 13.98 13.10
C PRO A 245 13.85 15.21 12.39
N GLU A 246 15.02 15.12 11.77
CA GLU A 246 15.63 16.25 11.06
C GLU A 246 15.02 16.48 9.67
N VAL A 247 14.39 15.46 9.07
CA VAL A 247 13.75 15.57 7.75
C VAL A 247 12.39 16.24 7.90
N LYS A 248 12.26 17.49 7.43
CA LYS A 248 11.01 18.28 7.51
C LYS A 248 10.35 18.51 6.15
N ASP A 249 11.03 18.20 5.07
CA ASP A 249 10.52 18.32 3.72
C ASP A 249 10.13 16.95 3.19
N PHE A 250 8.91 16.84 2.64
CA PHE A 250 8.38 15.61 2.06
C PHE A 250 9.31 15.00 0.99
N TYR A 251 9.98 15.84 0.22
CA TYR A 251 10.85 15.42 -0.88
C TYR A 251 12.29 15.09 -0.45
N GLN A 252 12.63 15.27 0.82
CA GLN A 252 13.95 14.94 1.37
C GLN A 252 13.98 13.58 2.09
N PHE A 253 12.85 12.92 2.30
CA PHE A 253 12.84 11.57 2.85
C PHE A 253 13.56 10.58 1.93
N THR A 254 14.33 9.70 2.52
CA THR A 254 15.00 8.57 1.87
C THR A 254 14.62 7.26 2.56
N THR A 255 15.00 6.14 1.99
CA THR A 255 14.79 4.83 2.66
C THR A 255 15.47 4.73 4.03
N ASP A 256 16.53 5.51 4.27
CA ASP A 256 17.25 5.52 5.54
C ASP A 256 16.63 6.46 6.58
N SER A 257 15.67 7.29 6.17
CA SER A 257 14.88 8.13 7.08
C SER A 257 13.89 7.32 7.92
N PHE A 258 13.76 6.01 7.68
CA PHE A 258 12.80 5.14 8.36
C PHE A 258 13.46 3.87 8.86
N LYS A 259 13.18 3.51 10.13
CA LYS A 259 13.69 2.27 10.73
C LYS A 259 12.56 1.59 11.53
N LEU A 260 12.36 0.30 11.30
CA LEU A 260 11.54 -0.51 12.19
C LEU A 260 12.36 -0.88 13.43
N GLU A 261 11.88 -0.47 14.59
CA GLU A 261 12.48 -0.81 15.86
C GLU A 261 11.79 -2.04 16.45
N ASN A 262 12.59 -2.97 16.96
CA ASN A 262 12.12 -4.24 17.54
C ASN A 262 11.35 -5.15 16.56
N TYR A 263 11.56 -5.01 15.26
CA TYR A 263 10.91 -5.87 14.27
C TYR A 263 11.51 -7.28 14.27
N GLN A 264 10.71 -8.23 14.70
CA GLN A 264 10.98 -9.66 14.64
C GLN A 264 9.95 -10.34 13.75
N TYR A 265 10.32 -11.44 13.12
CA TYR A 265 9.43 -12.17 12.22
C TYR A 265 9.81 -13.65 12.18
N HIS A 266 8.84 -14.49 11.84
CA HIS A 266 9.07 -15.91 11.60
C HIS A 266 9.70 -16.17 10.23
N THR A 267 10.48 -17.25 10.14
CA THR A 267 10.97 -17.75 8.85
C THR A 267 9.80 -18.21 7.98
N PHE A 268 9.95 -18.00 6.67
CA PHE A 268 8.95 -18.41 5.68
C PHE A 268 9.70 -18.80 4.39
N GLU A 269 9.82 -20.10 4.17
CA GLU A 269 10.72 -20.68 3.16
C GLU A 269 10.02 -21.06 1.86
N TYR A 270 8.97 -20.33 1.50
CA TYR A 270 8.25 -20.54 0.24
C TYR A 270 8.71 -19.57 -0.84
N LYS A 271 8.92 -20.07 -2.05
CA LYS A 271 8.94 -19.24 -3.24
C LYS A 271 7.47 -18.96 -3.62
N VAL A 272 7.02 -17.76 -3.33
CA VAL A 272 5.62 -17.38 -3.60
C VAL A 272 5.46 -17.14 -5.11
N PRO A 273 4.60 -17.91 -5.81
CA PRO A 273 4.31 -17.66 -7.21
C PRO A 273 3.51 -16.36 -7.37
N VAL A 274 3.67 -15.68 -8.49
CA VAL A 274 2.94 -14.45 -8.84
C VAL A 274 2.08 -14.72 -10.06
N ALA A 275 0.80 -14.38 -10.00
CA ALA A 275 -0.11 -14.41 -11.13
C ALA A 275 -0.06 -13.06 -11.87
N ILE A 276 -0.04 -13.06 -13.21
CA ILE A 276 0.09 -11.86 -14.06
C ILE A 276 -1.11 -11.71 -14.98
#